data_6757644cc8e966a03164fde23f395c18
#
_entry.id   6757644cc8e966a03164fde23f395c18
#
_cell.length_a   1.000
_cell.length_b   1.000
_cell.length_c   1.000
_cell.angle_alpha   90.00
_cell.angle_beta   90.00
_cell.angle_gamma   90.00
#
_symmetry.space_group_name_H-M   'P 1'
#
loop_
_entity.id
_entity.type
_entity.pdbx_description
1 polymer ?
#
loop_
_entity_poly.entity_id
_entity_poly.type
_entity_poly.pdbx_seq_one_letter_code
_entity_poly.pdbx_strand_id
1 'polypeptide(L)'
;ACAKNARRNEMKRMSFFTVWIPAFTVMTIALSGLFFSAPLRAQEDGLGAPIQFPSDEYFRAEVIRALEKGDEQAETMSVIVQQVRLRIVSGREKGLEVTAQNALLSNKSEGLLLKEGDAVVGVKSYNIDGVAYAVTDRFRLFSLVGIFIFFFALVAFFGRMRGVLSLGGLLVSIVIIAAFIVPQILAGRDPLAVSIVGSFAILGISLYLAHGFSKQTSVALASTAVTLVCAAVVAVVFVKLGQFFGSGSEEALYLQFGNAQDINLRGLLLGGIIIGTLGVLDDITTVQTATIKELKEANSAYSF
;
A
#
# COMPACT_ATOMS: atom_id res chain seq x y z
N ALA A 1 -20.37 42.78 -21.21
CA ALA A 1 -19.85 41.64 -21.97
C ALA A 1 -19.07 40.65 -21.07
N CYS A 2 -18.24 41.13 -20.13
CA CYS A 2 -17.38 40.30 -19.27
C CYS A 2 -18.16 39.40 -18.29
N ALA A 3 -19.20 39.91 -17.64
CA ALA A 3 -20.02 39.16 -16.65
C ALA A 3 -20.88 38.06 -17.30
N LYS A 4 -21.24 38.22 -18.58
CA LYS A 4 -22.03 37.23 -19.33
C LYS A 4 -21.16 36.03 -19.76
N ASN A 5 -19.87 36.27 -20.03
CA ASN A 5 -18.89 35.21 -20.32
C ASN A 5 -18.49 34.38 -19.07
N ALA A 6 -18.39 35.04 -17.92
CA ALA A 6 -18.11 34.34 -16.66
C ALA A 6 -19.25 33.39 -16.27
N ARG A 7 -20.51 33.82 -16.34
CA ARG A 7 -21.68 32.95 -16.09
C ARG A 7 -21.81 31.82 -17.09
N ARG A 8 -21.46 32.03 -18.35
CA ARG A 8 -21.48 30.99 -19.38
C ARG A 8 -20.39 29.90 -19.16
N ASN A 9 -19.26 30.30 -18.60
CA ASN A 9 -18.21 29.37 -18.23
C ASN A 9 -18.54 28.57 -16.95
N GLU A 10 -19.24 29.19 -16.00
CA GLU A 10 -19.71 28.44 -14.81
C GLU A 10 -20.83 27.46 -15.15
N MET A 11 -21.77 27.80 -16.02
CA MET A 11 -22.80 26.86 -16.48
C MET A 11 -22.21 25.70 -17.29
N LYS A 12 -21.17 25.94 -18.10
CA LYS A 12 -20.45 24.85 -18.79
C LYS A 12 -19.67 23.97 -17.83
N ARG A 13 -19.11 24.53 -16.75
CA ARG A 13 -18.49 23.76 -15.67
C ARG A 13 -19.50 22.89 -14.92
N MET A 14 -20.67 23.42 -14.58
CA MET A 14 -21.72 22.67 -13.89
C MET A 14 -22.31 21.55 -14.75
N SER A 15 -22.52 21.76 -16.04
CA SER A 15 -23.06 20.72 -16.94
C SER A 15 -22.06 19.60 -17.20
N PHE A 16 -20.76 19.88 -17.13
CA PHE A 16 -19.71 18.87 -17.24
C PHE A 16 -19.65 18.00 -15.99
N PHE A 17 -19.80 18.59 -14.80
CA PHE A 17 -19.85 17.88 -13.53
C PHE A 17 -21.02 16.91 -13.42
N THR A 18 -22.20 17.29 -13.94
CA THR A 18 -23.43 16.49 -13.81
C THR A 18 -23.47 15.26 -14.73
N VAL A 19 -22.69 15.28 -15.82
CA VAL A 19 -22.74 14.18 -16.82
C VAL A 19 -21.58 13.19 -16.64
N TRP A 20 -20.40 13.65 -16.23
CA TRP A 20 -19.20 12.81 -16.20
C TRP A 20 -18.92 12.10 -14.86
N ILE A 21 -19.34 12.69 -13.74
CA ILE A 21 -19.21 12.01 -12.42
C ILE A 21 -20.04 10.71 -12.40
N PRO A 22 -21.34 10.71 -12.80
CA PRO A 22 -22.09 9.47 -12.84
C PRO A 22 -21.56 8.48 -13.89
N ALA A 23 -21.04 8.94 -15.03
CA ALA A 23 -20.48 8.04 -16.04
C ALA A 23 -19.20 7.34 -15.53
N PHE A 24 -18.33 8.03 -14.80
CA PHE A 24 -17.13 7.44 -14.22
C PHE A 24 -17.46 6.53 -13.03
N THR A 25 -18.43 6.91 -12.20
CA THR A 25 -18.90 6.07 -11.08
C THR A 25 -19.59 4.81 -11.61
N VAL A 26 -20.40 4.92 -12.66
CA VAL A 26 -21.03 3.77 -13.32
C VAL A 26 -19.99 2.89 -14.01
N MET A 27 -18.96 3.44 -14.63
CA MET A 27 -17.88 2.68 -15.24
C MET A 27 -17.04 1.93 -14.19
N THR A 28 -16.76 2.56 -13.04
CA THR A 28 -16.03 1.91 -11.94
C THR A 28 -16.88 0.81 -11.28
N ILE A 29 -18.19 1.05 -11.10
CA ILE A 29 -19.14 0.06 -10.58
C ILE A 29 -19.40 -1.05 -11.61
N ALA A 30 -19.47 -0.75 -12.90
CA ALA A 30 -19.62 -1.76 -13.97
C ALA A 30 -18.34 -2.61 -14.11
N LEU A 31 -17.14 -2.01 -14.01
CA LEU A 31 -15.90 -2.78 -13.97
C LEU A 31 -15.79 -3.64 -12.71
N SER A 32 -16.19 -3.14 -11.56
CA SER A 32 -16.21 -3.94 -10.32
C SER A 32 -17.24 -5.07 -10.40
N GLY A 33 -18.40 -4.84 -11.02
CA GLY A 33 -19.43 -5.85 -11.22
C GLY A 33 -19.06 -6.97 -12.20
N LEU A 34 -18.29 -6.65 -13.25
CA LEU A 34 -17.76 -7.66 -14.18
C LEU A 34 -16.69 -8.57 -13.56
N PHE A 35 -16.03 -8.11 -12.49
CA PHE A 35 -15.00 -8.86 -11.77
C PHE A 35 -15.51 -9.57 -10.49
N PHE A 36 -16.79 -9.38 -10.14
CA PHE A 36 -17.39 -10.00 -8.95
C PHE A 36 -18.04 -11.36 -9.24
N SER A 37 -17.69 -12.03 -10.34
CA SER A 37 -18.11 -13.40 -10.58
C SER A 37 -17.43 -14.35 -9.60
N ALA A 38 -18.28 -15.19 -8.98
CA ALA A 38 -18.04 -16.07 -7.84
C ALA A 38 -16.67 -16.78 -7.81
N PRO A 39 -16.13 -17.06 -6.61
CA PRO A 39 -14.91 -17.84 -6.46
C PRO A 39 -15.18 -19.26 -6.98
N LEU A 40 -14.40 -19.69 -7.95
CA LEU A 40 -14.25 -21.12 -8.30
C LEU A 40 -13.70 -21.81 -7.05
N ARG A 41 -14.56 -22.58 -6.41
CA ARG A 41 -14.16 -23.50 -5.33
C ARG A 41 -13.29 -24.57 -5.98
N ALA A 42 -11.98 -24.48 -5.80
CA ALA A 42 -11.10 -25.59 -6.07
C ALA A 42 -11.48 -26.74 -5.11
N GLN A 43 -11.83 -27.88 -5.68
CA GLN A 43 -12.10 -29.09 -4.94
C GLN A 43 -10.75 -29.68 -4.56
N GLU A 44 -10.40 -29.63 -3.28
CA GLU A 44 -9.22 -30.29 -2.73
C GLU A 44 -9.51 -31.79 -2.68
N ASP A 45 -8.99 -32.54 -3.65
CA ASP A 45 -8.90 -33.99 -3.60
C ASP A 45 -7.67 -34.40 -2.76
N GLY A 46 -7.94 -34.86 -1.56
CA GLY A 46 -7.36 -35.97 -0.83
C GLY A 46 -5.84 -36.20 -0.84
N LEU A 47 -5.05 -35.35 -0.24
CA LEU A 47 -3.79 -35.70 0.40
C LEU A 47 -3.81 -35.11 1.80
N GLY A 48 -3.51 -35.93 2.82
CA GLY A 48 -3.70 -35.71 4.24
C GLY A 48 -3.63 -34.22 4.64
N ALA A 49 -4.69 -33.72 5.30
CA ALA A 49 -4.80 -32.33 5.70
C ALA A 49 -3.51 -31.89 6.40
N PRO A 50 -2.82 -30.85 5.91
CA PRO A 50 -1.71 -30.26 6.64
C PRO A 50 -2.19 -29.87 8.03
N ILE A 51 -1.39 -30.13 9.05
CA ILE A 51 -1.69 -29.70 10.42
C ILE A 51 -1.86 -28.17 10.36
N GLN A 52 -3.10 -27.71 10.32
CA GLN A 52 -3.40 -26.26 10.37
C GLN A 52 -3.19 -25.83 11.81
N PHE A 53 -2.06 -25.20 12.07
CA PHE A 53 -1.90 -24.45 13.31
C PHE A 53 -2.85 -23.24 13.26
N PRO A 54 -3.47 -22.83 14.39
CA PRO A 54 -4.18 -21.59 14.47
C PRO A 54 -3.30 -20.43 14.00
N SER A 55 -3.89 -19.47 13.30
CA SER A 55 -3.17 -18.28 12.86
C SER A 55 -2.58 -17.52 14.04
N ASP A 56 -1.39 -16.96 13.86
CA ASP A 56 -0.73 -16.13 14.85
C ASP A 56 -1.64 -14.99 15.32
N GLU A 57 -1.77 -14.84 16.64
CA GLU A 57 -2.58 -13.79 17.26
C GLU A 57 -1.69 -12.65 17.77
N TYR A 58 -1.90 -11.43 17.26
CA TYR A 58 -1.19 -10.25 17.73
C TYR A 58 -1.92 -9.58 18.89
N PHE A 59 -1.16 -9.18 19.91
CA PHE A 59 -1.67 -8.51 21.09
C PHE A 59 -0.80 -7.34 21.52
N ARG A 60 -1.36 -6.38 22.25
CA ARG A 60 -0.57 -5.33 22.91
C ARG A 60 -0.29 -5.74 24.34
N ALA A 61 0.93 -5.48 24.76
CA ALA A 61 1.36 -5.76 26.12
C ALA A 61 2.24 -4.65 26.66
N GLU A 62 2.39 -4.62 27.97
CA GLU A 62 3.32 -3.77 28.72
C GLU A 62 4.38 -4.64 29.37
N VAL A 63 5.63 -4.23 29.28
CA VAL A 63 6.75 -4.93 29.93
C VAL A 63 6.70 -4.68 31.42
N ILE A 64 6.44 -5.73 32.21
CA ILE A 64 6.46 -5.66 33.66
C ILE A 64 7.91 -5.75 34.17
N ARG A 65 8.70 -6.65 33.58
CA ARG A 65 10.05 -6.92 34.01
C ARG A 65 10.90 -7.47 32.87
N ALA A 66 12.09 -6.93 32.70
CA ALA A 66 13.13 -7.55 31.88
C ALA A 66 13.88 -8.59 32.76
N LEU A 67 13.85 -9.88 32.34
CA LEU A 67 14.36 -10.97 33.16
C LEU A 67 15.85 -11.19 32.92
N GLU A 68 16.25 -11.67 31.77
CA GLU A 68 17.64 -11.99 31.48
C GLU A 68 18.01 -11.65 30.04
N LYS A 69 19.30 -11.38 29.83
CA LYS A 69 19.95 -11.24 28.55
C LYS A 69 20.80 -12.49 28.33
N GLY A 70 20.34 -13.37 27.44
CA GLY A 70 21.14 -14.51 27.00
C GLY A 70 21.82 -14.20 25.67
N ASP A 71 23.10 -14.51 25.57
CA ASP A 71 23.82 -14.50 24.28
C ASP A 71 23.76 -15.94 23.71
N GLU A 72 22.85 -16.20 22.76
CA GLU A 72 22.90 -17.42 21.97
C GLU A 72 23.87 -17.23 20.78
N GLN A 73 25.00 -17.91 20.84
CA GLN A 73 25.94 -17.97 19.72
C GLN A 73 25.46 -19.06 18.73
N ALA A 74 24.72 -18.67 17.71
CA ALA A 74 24.61 -19.49 16.49
C ALA A 74 25.91 -19.29 15.68
N GLU A 75 26.42 -20.37 15.05
CA GLU A 75 27.75 -20.45 14.43
C GLU A 75 28.13 -19.30 13.46
N THR A 76 27.18 -18.45 13.07
CA THR A 76 27.41 -17.35 12.11
C THR A 76 26.83 -16.00 12.54
N MET A 77 25.95 -15.93 13.54
CA MET A 77 25.35 -14.69 14.03
C MET A 77 25.16 -14.74 15.55
N SER A 78 25.62 -13.71 16.26
CA SER A 78 25.28 -13.55 17.66
C SER A 78 23.89 -12.96 17.79
N VAL A 79 22.94 -13.72 18.32
CA VAL A 79 21.57 -13.29 18.62
C VAL A 79 21.47 -13.02 20.11
N ILE A 80 21.07 -11.81 20.47
CA ILE A 80 20.76 -11.49 21.85
C ILE A 80 19.29 -11.84 22.09
N VAL A 81 19.03 -12.80 22.94
CA VAL A 81 17.67 -13.17 23.36
C VAL A 81 17.42 -12.54 24.74
N GLN A 82 16.51 -11.57 24.78
CA GLN A 82 16.06 -10.98 26.02
C GLN A 82 14.73 -11.64 26.43
N GLN A 83 14.68 -12.25 27.60
CA GLN A 83 13.42 -12.71 28.19
C GLN A 83 12.75 -11.56 28.93
N VAL A 84 11.47 -11.35 28.64
CA VAL A 84 10.67 -10.29 29.25
C VAL A 84 9.35 -10.87 29.77
N ARG A 85 8.92 -10.39 30.94
CA ARG A 85 7.57 -10.65 31.43
C ARG A 85 6.65 -9.54 30.97
N LEU A 86 5.60 -9.92 30.29
CA LEU A 86 4.61 -9.04 29.67
C LEU A 86 3.26 -9.19 30.37
N ARG A 87 2.55 -8.06 30.54
CA ARG A 87 1.13 -8.05 30.88
C ARG A 87 0.34 -7.69 29.62
N ILE A 88 -0.54 -8.57 29.19
CA ILE A 88 -1.38 -8.36 28.00
C ILE A 88 -2.41 -7.27 28.30
N VAL A 89 -2.40 -6.21 27.45
CA VAL A 89 -3.30 -5.05 27.62
C VAL A 89 -4.50 -5.12 26.67
N SER A 90 -4.39 -5.89 25.57
CA SER A 90 -5.46 -6.00 24.57
C SER A 90 -5.69 -7.44 24.13
N GLY A 91 -6.90 -7.74 23.61
CA GLY A 91 -7.26 -9.06 23.12
C GLY A 91 -8.02 -9.90 24.13
N ARG A 92 -8.20 -11.20 23.83
CA ARG A 92 -8.97 -12.15 24.64
C ARG A 92 -8.32 -12.48 25.98
N GLU A 93 -7.00 -12.38 26.04
CA GLU A 93 -6.20 -12.73 27.23
C GLU A 93 -5.77 -11.48 28.03
N LYS A 94 -6.53 -10.41 27.97
CA LYS A 94 -6.24 -9.15 28.68
C LYS A 94 -6.08 -9.40 30.20
N GLY A 95 -4.95 -8.92 30.74
CA GLY A 95 -4.61 -9.05 32.16
C GLY A 95 -3.72 -10.26 32.46
N LEU A 96 -3.54 -11.19 31.53
CA LEU A 96 -2.64 -12.33 31.70
C LEU A 96 -1.19 -11.88 31.67
N GLU A 97 -0.39 -12.45 32.55
CA GLU A 97 1.07 -12.27 32.55
C GLU A 97 1.73 -13.45 31.84
N VAL A 98 2.52 -13.16 30.84
CA VAL A 98 3.23 -14.18 30.05
C VAL A 98 4.72 -13.85 29.96
N THR A 99 5.53 -14.87 29.79
CA THR A 99 6.97 -14.69 29.47
C THR A 99 7.13 -14.78 27.96
N ALA A 100 7.73 -13.76 27.38
CA ALA A 100 7.97 -13.68 25.95
C ALA A 100 9.46 -13.51 25.66
N GLN A 101 9.88 -13.95 24.49
CA GLN A 101 11.23 -13.75 23.98
C GLN A 101 11.27 -12.54 23.05
N ASN A 102 12.28 -11.68 23.26
CA ASN A 102 12.65 -10.60 22.37
C ASN A 102 13.99 -10.95 21.75
N ALA A 103 13.97 -11.49 20.54
CA ALA A 103 15.17 -11.89 19.81
C ALA A 103 15.69 -10.70 18.99
N LEU A 104 16.92 -10.27 19.28
CA LEU A 104 17.57 -9.14 18.63
C LEU A 104 18.81 -9.63 17.87
N LEU A 105 18.87 -9.37 16.57
CA LEU A 105 20.07 -9.61 15.78
C LEU A 105 21.18 -8.67 16.25
N SER A 106 22.25 -9.26 16.75
CA SER A 106 23.36 -8.58 17.43
C SER A 106 24.15 -7.64 16.52
N ASN A 107 24.69 -6.66 17.03
CA ASN A 107 25.88 -5.84 17.03
C ASN A 107 25.60 -4.33 17.25
N LYS A 108 24.35 -3.88 17.20
CA LYS A 108 23.96 -2.48 17.49
C LYS A 108 22.70 -2.39 18.36
N SER A 109 22.39 -3.46 19.09
CA SER A 109 21.04 -3.66 19.67
C SER A 109 20.87 -3.11 21.08
N GLU A 110 21.86 -2.46 21.70
CA GLU A 110 21.70 -1.93 23.07
C GLU A 110 20.52 -0.95 23.22
N GLY A 111 20.22 -0.17 22.17
CA GLY A 111 19.08 0.73 22.14
C GLY A 111 17.72 0.03 21.90
N LEU A 112 17.73 -1.23 21.51
CA LEU A 112 16.52 -2.03 21.22
C LEU A 112 16.10 -2.90 22.41
N LEU A 113 16.92 -3.00 23.46
CA LEU A 113 16.57 -3.71 24.68
C LEU A 113 15.35 -3.07 25.34
N LEU A 114 14.37 -3.91 25.65
CA LEU A 114 13.14 -3.49 26.29
C LEU A 114 13.38 -3.18 27.76
N LYS A 115 12.70 -2.12 28.24
CA LYS A 115 12.73 -1.68 29.64
C LYS A 115 11.37 -1.88 30.28
N GLU A 116 11.34 -1.89 31.60
CA GLU A 116 10.09 -1.90 32.38
C GLU A 116 9.23 -0.68 32.01
N GLY A 117 7.95 -0.90 31.76
CA GLY A 117 7.00 0.13 31.31
C GLY A 117 6.94 0.33 29.80
N ASP A 118 7.79 -0.33 28.99
CA ASP A 118 7.70 -0.24 27.54
C ASP A 118 6.40 -0.91 27.03
N ALA A 119 5.67 -0.20 26.17
CA ALA A 119 4.54 -0.77 25.47
C ALA A 119 5.04 -1.51 24.21
N VAL A 120 4.61 -2.76 24.05
CA VAL A 120 5.06 -3.64 22.98
C VAL A 120 3.89 -4.32 22.25
N VAL A 121 4.17 -4.75 21.01
CA VAL A 121 3.32 -5.67 20.26
C VAL A 121 3.94 -7.06 20.37
N GLY A 122 3.19 -7.99 20.95
CA GLY A 122 3.56 -9.39 21.00
C GLY A 122 2.76 -10.21 20.00
N VAL A 123 3.30 -11.36 19.67
CA VAL A 123 2.67 -12.39 18.87
C VAL A 123 2.58 -13.68 19.69
N LYS A 124 1.43 -14.32 19.62
CA LYS A 124 1.18 -15.65 20.16
C LYS A 124 1.17 -16.62 18.99
N SER A 125 2.15 -17.48 18.91
CA SER A 125 2.27 -18.51 17.89
C SER A 125 2.04 -19.91 18.48
N TYR A 126 1.47 -20.77 17.66
CA TYR A 126 1.16 -22.14 18.02
C TYR A 126 2.16 -23.07 17.32
N ASN A 127 3.05 -23.68 18.07
CA ASN A 127 4.06 -24.61 17.59
C ASN A 127 3.73 -26.05 18.05
N ILE A 128 4.49 -27.01 17.53
CA ILE A 128 4.36 -28.43 17.92
C ILE A 128 4.57 -28.61 19.43
N ASP A 129 5.44 -27.78 20.03
CA ASP A 129 5.80 -27.83 21.46
C ASP A 129 4.86 -27.03 22.35
N GLY A 130 3.80 -26.39 21.78
CA GLY A 130 2.82 -25.62 22.51
C GLY A 130 2.68 -24.17 22.06
N VAL A 131 2.30 -23.30 22.98
CA VAL A 131 2.11 -21.86 22.74
C VAL A 131 3.38 -21.10 23.07
N ALA A 132 3.90 -20.36 22.09
CA ALA A 132 5.05 -19.48 22.25
C ALA A 132 4.61 -18.01 22.19
N TYR A 133 5.20 -17.19 23.06
CA TYR A 133 5.00 -15.73 23.04
C TYR A 133 6.31 -15.06 22.65
N ALA A 134 6.25 -14.18 21.66
CA ALA A 134 7.40 -13.41 21.21
C ALA A 134 7.03 -11.93 21.09
N VAL A 135 8.02 -11.06 21.28
CA VAL A 135 7.87 -9.62 21.01
C VAL A 135 8.22 -9.36 19.55
N THR A 136 7.30 -8.72 18.84
CA THR A 136 7.50 -8.36 17.43
C THR A 136 8.07 -6.95 17.29
N ASP A 137 7.53 -5.95 18.02
CA ASP A 137 8.00 -4.57 17.96
C ASP A 137 7.52 -3.77 19.19
N ARG A 138 8.07 -2.56 19.33
CA ARG A 138 7.58 -1.57 20.29
C ARG A 138 6.30 -0.92 19.77
N PHE A 139 5.35 -0.69 20.65
CA PHE A 139 4.11 0.00 20.31
C PHE A 139 4.34 1.51 20.19
N ARG A 140 4.48 2.00 18.95
CA ARG A 140 4.81 3.41 18.65
C ARG A 140 3.66 4.18 17.99
N LEU A 141 2.43 3.67 18.11
CA LEU A 141 1.29 4.24 17.38
C LEU A 141 1.10 5.74 17.65
N PHE A 142 1.23 6.18 18.92
CA PHE A 142 1.06 7.59 19.26
C PHE A 142 2.09 8.50 18.60
N SER A 143 3.35 8.05 18.56
CA SER A 143 4.44 8.81 17.89
C SER A 143 4.22 8.87 16.39
N LEU A 144 3.82 7.75 15.78
CA LEU A 144 3.51 7.68 14.34
C LEU A 144 2.32 8.58 13.99
N VAL A 145 1.22 8.50 14.75
CA VAL A 145 0.05 9.36 14.57
C VAL A 145 0.43 10.83 14.73
N GLY A 146 1.27 11.18 15.71
CA GLY A 146 1.78 12.54 15.88
C GLY A 146 2.55 13.04 14.65
N ILE A 147 3.44 12.21 14.09
CA ILE A 147 4.17 12.52 12.86
C ILE A 147 3.19 12.70 11.67
N PHE A 148 2.21 11.81 11.53
CA PHE A 148 1.18 11.92 10.49
C PHE A 148 0.38 13.21 10.61
N ILE A 149 -0.12 13.53 11.80
CA ILE A 149 -0.88 14.78 12.03
C ILE A 149 -0.02 16.00 11.69
N PHE A 150 1.25 16.00 12.13
CA PHE A 150 2.18 17.08 11.82
C PHE A 150 2.42 17.22 10.30
N PHE A 151 2.64 16.12 9.60
CA PHE A 151 2.78 16.11 8.15
C PHE A 151 1.52 16.66 7.44
N PHE A 152 0.32 16.17 7.81
CA PHE A 152 -0.93 16.64 7.24
C PHE A 152 -1.17 18.14 7.52
N ALA A 153 -0.82 18.62 8.72
CA ALA A 153 -0.92 20.00 9.07
C ALA A 153 0.02 20.89 8.21
N LEU A 154 1.26 20.45 7.99
CA LEU A 154 2.19 21.14 7.09
C LEU A 154 1.67 21.21 5.66
N VAL A 155 1.20 20.10 5.10
CA VAL A 155 0.66 20.08 3.74
C VAL A 155 -0.58 20.95 3.62
N ALA A 156 -1.47 20.94 4.61
CA ALA A 156 -2.65 21.80 4.62
C ALA A 156 -2.27 23.29 4.76
N PHE A 157 -1.29 23.61 5.59
CA PHE A 157 -0.84 24.96 5.82
C PHE A 157 -0.19 25.59 4.57
N PHE A 158 0.79 24.89 3.96
CA PHE A 158 1.50 25.39 2.78
C PHE A 158 0.71 25.18 1.48
N GLY A 159 0.08 24.03 1.31
CA GLY A 159 -0.66 23.65 0.09
C GLY A 159 -2.08 24.20 0.05
N ARG A 160 -2.60 24.70 1.20
CA ARG A 160 -3.98 25.19 1.33
C ARG A 160 -4.98 24.15 0.77
N MET A 161 -6.03 24.61 0.08
CA MET A 161 -7.04 23.72 -0.51
C MET A 161 -6.48 22.73 -1.54
N ARG A 162 -5.46 23.11 -2.31
CA ARG A 162 -4.82 22.19 -3.26
C ARG A 162 -4.04 21.07 -2.56
N GLY A 163 -3.35 21.41 -1.47
CA GLY A 163 -2.67 20.43 -0.65
C GLY A 163 -3.63 19.41 -0.02
N VAL A 164 -4.77 19.87 0.51
CA VAL A 164 -5.81 18.99 1.07
C VAL A 164 -6.39 18.06 0.00
N LEU A 165 -6.68 18.56 -1.20
CA LEU A 165 -7.18 17.76 -2.30
C LEU A 165 -6.15 16.73 -2.80
N SER A 166 -4.87 17.08 -2.82
CA SER A 166 -3.78 16.16 -3.14
C SER A 166 -3.66 15.03 -2.10
N LEU A 167 -3.78 15.36 -0.80
CA LEU A 167 -3.88 14.35 0.27
C LEU A 167 -5.09 13.44 0.09
N GLY A 168 -6.23 14.00 -0.35
CA GLY A 168 -7.41 13.22 -0.72
C GLY A 168 -7.12 12.23 -1.84
N GLY A 169 -6.39 12.65 -2.87
CA GLY A 169 -5.93 11.79 -3.97
C GLY A 169 -5.04 10.65 -3.48
N LEU A 170 -4.08 10.94 -2.59
CA LEU A 170 -3.23 9.93 -1.96
C LEU A 170 -4.06 8.92 -1.14
N LEU A 171 -5.02 9.40 -0.35
CA LEU A 171 -5.89 8.53 0.43
C LEU A 171 -6.71 7.59 -0.48
N VAL A 172 -7.27 8.12 -1.57
CA VAL A 172 -8.00 7.32 -2.57
C VAL A 172 -7.10 6.25 -3.18
N SER A 173 -5.84 6.59 -3.51
CA SER A 173 -4.88 5.62 -4.05
C SER A 173 -4.62 4.48 -3.06
N ILE A 174 -4.41 4.80 -1.78
CA ILE A 174 -4.23 3.80 -0.72
C ILE A 174 -5.48 2.91 -0.58
N VAL A 175 -6.67 3.50 -0.61
CA VAL A 175 -7.94 2.75 -0.52
C VAL A 175 -8.10 1.82 -1.72
N ILE A 176 -7.80 2.26 -2.94
CA ILE A 176 -7.88 1.40 -4.14
C ILE A 176 -6.88 0.25 -4.02
N ILE A 177 -5.66 0.50 -3.56
CA ILE A 177 -4.67 -0.57 -3.36
C ILE A 177 -5.16 -1.56 -2.31
N ALA A 178 -5.58 -1.09 -1.14
CA ALA A 178 -5.95 -1.93 0.00
C ALA A 178 -7.30 -2.65 -0.18
N ALA A 179 -8.29 -2.01 -0.80
CA ALA A 179 -9.65 -2.55 -0.93
C ALA A 179 -9.94 -3.21 -2.29
N PHE A 180 -9.15 -2.92 -3.32
CA PHE A 180 -9.34 -3.50 -4.64
C PHE A 180 -8.15 -4.35 -5.07
N ILE A 181 -6.94 -3.78 -5.19
CA ILE A 181 -5.79 -4.50 -5.78
C ILE A 181 -5.40 -5.70 -4.90
N VAL A 182 -5.13 -5.48 -3.63
CA VAL A 182 -4.66 -6.53 -2.72
C VAL A 182 -5.68 -7.67 -2.58
N PRO A 183 -6.98 -7.43 -2.29
CA PRO A 183 -7.95 -8.51 -2.17
C PRO A 183 -8.14 -9.31 -3.45
N GLN A 184 -8.07 -8.68 -4.63
CA GLN A 184 -8.21 -9.38 -5.90
C GLN A 184 -7.00 -10.30 -6.18
N ILE A 185 -5.79 -9.85 -5.84
CA ILE A 185 -4.59 -10.67 -5.96
C ILE A 185 -4.64 -11.86 -4.99
N LEU A 186 -5.05 -11.62 -3.74
CA LEU A 186 -5.22 -12.69 -2.74
C LEU A 186 -6.33 -13.68 -3.11
N ALA A 187 -7.32 -13.25 -3.90
CA ALA A 187 -8.35 -14.13 -4.45
C ALA A 187 -7.87 -14.95 -5.67
N GLY A 188 -6.55 -14.97 -5.97
CA GLY A 188 -5.94 -15.75 -7.05
C GLY A 188 -6.09 -15.15 -8.45
N ARG A 189 -6.49 -13.88 -8.57
CA ARG A 189 -6.55 -13.22 -9.89
C ARG A 189 -5.16 -12.82 -10.37
N ASP A 190 -5.01 -12.68 -11.69
CA ASP A 190 -3.72 -12.27 -12.27
C ASP A 190 -3.28 -10.90 -11.75
N PRO A 191 -2.15 -10.85 -11.00
CA PRO A 191 -1.68 -9.61 -10.39
C PRO A 191 -1.38 -8.50 -11.41
N LEU A 192 -0.89 -8.87 -12.60
CA LEU A 192 -0.60 -7.90 -13.67
C LEU A 192 -1.87 -7.19 -14.15
N ALA A 193 -2.90 -7.97 -14.47
CA ALA A 193 -4.18 -7.43 -14.95
C ALA A 193 -4.86 -6.56 -13.88
N VAL A 194 -4.89 -7.03 -12.63
CA VAL A 194 -5.47 -6.30 -11.49
C VAL A 194 -4.73 -4.99 -11.26
N SER A 195 -3.39 -5.00 -11.31
CA SER A 195 -2.57 -3.79 -11.12
C SER A 195 -2.74 -2.78 -12.24
N ILE A 196 -2.88 -3.21 -13.49
CA ILE A 196 -3.17 -2.32 -14.62
C ILE A 196 -4.52 -1.63 -14.42
N VAL A 197 -5.58 -2.38 -14.12
CA VAL A 197 -6.93 -1.83 -13.89
C VAL A 197 -6.94 -0.88 -12.69
N GLY A 198 -6.31 -1.28 -11.58
CA GLY A 198 -6.17 -0.46 -10.39
C GLY A 198 -5.39 0.84 -10.65
N SER A 199 -4.31 0.76 -11.42
CA SER A 199 -3.50 1.93 -11.80
C SER A 199 -4.28 2.94 -12.64
N PHE A 200 -5.09 2.49 -13.60
CA PHE A 200 -5.98 3.39 -14.35
C PHE A 200 -7.05 4.03 -13.48
N ALA A 201 -7.60 3.29 -12.52
CA ALA A 201 -8.56 3.84 -11.55
C ALA A 201 -7.90 4.90 -10.64
N ILE A 202 -6.71 4.60 -10.10
CA ILE A 202 -5.91 5.55 -9.32
C ILE A 202 -5.62 6.80 -10.14
N LEU A 203 -5.06 6.63 -11.34
CA LEU A 203 -4.71 7.72 -12.23
C LEU A 203 -5.90 8.64 -12.52
N GLY A 204 -7.05 8.07 -12.90
CA GLY A 204 -8.23 8.85 -13.23
C GLY A 204 -8.79 9.62 -12.04
N ILE A 205 -8.91 8.98 -10.89
CA ILE A 205 -9.54 9.58 -9.71
C ILE A 205 -8.58 10.57 -9.03
N SER A 206 -7.33 10.15 -8.79
CA SER A 206 -6.34 10.96 -8.08
C SER A 206 -6.01 12.24 -8.84
N LEU A 207 -5.76 12.15 -10.16
CA LEU A 207 -5.38 13.28 -10.98
C LEU A 207 -6.47 14.35 -11.03
N TYR A 208 -7.73 13.96 -11.23
CA TYR A 208 -8.84 14.91 -11.23
C TYR A 208 -9.14 15.46 -9.85
N LEU A 209 -8.96 14.69 -8.79
CA LEU A 209 -9.17 15.15 -7.43
C LEU A 209 -8.10 16.18 -7.03
N ALA A 210 -6.83 15.93 -7.34
CA ALA A 210 -5.73 16.82 -6.99
C ALA A 210 -5.69 18.12 -7.83
N HIS A 211 -5.94 18.03 -9.14
CA HIS A 211 -5.73 19.12 -10.09
C HIS A 211 -7.04 19.70 -10.66
N GLY A 212 -8.18 19.07 -10.35
CA GLY A 212 -9.50 19.48 -10.85
C GLY A 212 -9.71 19.14 -12.33
N PHE A 213 -10.96 19.38 -12.78
CA PHE A 213 -11.35 19.13 -14.17
C PHE A 213 -10.93 20.29 -15.08
N SER A 214 -9.86 20.08 -15.84
CA SER A 214 -9.36 21.05 -16.83
C SER A 214 -8.89 20.33 -18.09
N LYS A 215 -8.79 21.07 -19.21
CA LYS A 215 -8.18 20.51 -20.42
C LYS A 215 -6.74 20.05 -20.18
N GLN A 216 -6.01 20.80 -19.36
CA GLN A 216 -4.64 20.46 -18.96
C GLN A 216 -4.58 19.12 -18.22
N THR A 217 -5.46 18.92 -17.23
CA THR A 217 -5.55 17.65 -16.46
C THR A 217 -5.94 16.48 -17.38
N SER A 218 -6.84 16.71 -18.35
CA SER A 218 -7.23 15.64 -19.29
C SER A 218 -6.09 15.27 -20.26
N VAL A 219 -5.28 16.23 -20.68
CA VAL A 219 -4.08 15.96 -21.51
C VAL A 219 -3.04 15.24 -20.67
N ALA A 220 -2.79 15.66 -19.43
CA ALA A 220 -1.91 14.96 -18.52
C ALA A 220 -2.36 13.51 -18.32
N LEU A 221 -3.65 13.29 -18.03
CA LEU A 221 -4.25 11.96 -17.90
C LEU A 221 -3.98 11.07 -19.12
N ALA A 222 -4.25 11.59 -20.33
CA ALA A 222 -4.05 10.83 -21.56
C ALA A 222 -2.56 10.50 -21.79
N SER A 223 -1.67 11.48 -21.55
CA SER A 223 -0.23 11.29 -21.65
C SER A 223 0.29 10.25 -20.66
N THR A 224 -0.11 10.34 -19.39
CA THR A 224 0.28 9.37 -18.36
C THR A 224 -0.26 7.98 -18.70
N ALA A 225 -1.50 7.88 -19.16
CA ALA A 225 -2.10 6.60 -19.54
C ALA A 225 -1.33 5.91 -20.68
N VAL A 226 -0.97 6.65 -21.73
CA VAL A 226 -0.16 6.11 -22.86
C VAL A 226 1.22 5.69 -22.37
N THR A 227 1.87 6.53 -21.59
CA THR A 227 3.23 6.24 -21.06
C THR A 227 3.19 5.03 -20.12
N LEU A 228 2.15 4.90 -19.30
CA LEU A 228 1.97 3.74 -18.41
C LEU A 228 1.82 2.43 -19.20
N VAL A 229 1.06 2.45 -20.29
CA VAL A 229 0.96 1.28 -21.20
C VAL A 229 2.30 0.93 -21.82
N CYS A 230 3.04 1.93 -22.31
CA CYS A 230 4.38 1.70 -22.84
C CYS A 230 5.34 1.14 -21.78
N ALA A 231 5.30 1.69 -20.55
CA ALA A 231 6.11 1.20 -19.44
C ALA A 231 5.74 -0.24 -19.05
N ALA A 232 4.45 -0.58 -19.05
CA ALA A 232 3.99 -1.95 -18.79
C ALA A 232 4.51 -2.94 -19.85
N VAL A 233 4.45 -2.57 -21.14
CA VAL A 233 4.99 -3.41 -22.22
C VAL A 233 6.49 -3.62 -22.05
N VAL A 234 7.23 -2.53 -21.79
CA VAL A 234 8.69 -2.59 -21.56
C VAL A 234 8.99 -3.47 -20.35
N ALA A 235 8.28 -3.30 -19.22
CA ALA A 235 8.46 -4.10 -18.03
C ALA A 235 8.23 -5.61 -18.32
N VAL A 236 7.16 -5.96 -19.03
CA VAL A 236 6.89 -7.36 -19.41
C VAL A 236 8.02 -7.94 -20.26
N VAL A 237 8.51 -7.17 -21.24
CA VAL A 237 9.63 -7.61 -22.10
C VAL A 237 10.88 -7.84 -21.27
N PHE A 238 11.29 -6.88 -20.43
CA PHE A 238 12.49 -6.99 -19.61
C PHE A 238 12.40 -8.09 -18.56
N VAL A 239 11.26 -8.26 -17.89
CA VAL A 239 11.05 -9.32 -16.91
C VAL A 239 11.12 -10.70 -17.58
N LYS A 240 10.61 -10.84 -18.82
CA LYS A 240 10.72 -12.09 -19.57
C LYS A 240 12.16 -12.36 -20.05
N LEU A 241 12.83 -11.36 -20.63
CA LEU A 241 14.20 -11.49 -21.14
C LEU A 241 15.20 -11.72 -20.00
N GLY A 242 15.04 -11.01 -18.89
CA GLY A 242 15.89 -11.17 -17.70
C GLY A 242 15.56 -12.40 -16.85
N GLN A 243 14.52 -13.16 -17.23
CA GLN A 243 14.05 -14.35 -16.50
C GLN A 243 13.80 -14.08 -15.00
N PHE A 244 13.29 -12.90 -14.67
CA PHE A 244 12.95 -12.56 -13.31
C PHE A 244 11.71 -13.34 -12.87
N PHE A 245 11.82 -14.06 -11.76
CA PHE A 245 10.74 -14.90 -11.21
C PHE A 245 9.89 -14.19 -10.16
N GLY A 246 10.35 -13.04 -9.65
CA GLY A 246 9.66 -12.30 -8.60
C GLY A 246 9.92 -12.82 -7.18
N SER A 247 10.79 -13.82 -7.01
CA SER A 247 11.13 -14.43 -5.72
C SER A 247 12.37 -13.81 -5.05
N GLY A 248 12.82 -12.63 -5.52
CA GLY A 248 14.06 -12.02 -5.05
C GLY A 248 13.96 -11.25 -3.73
N SER A 249 12.79 -11.15 -3.10
CA SER A 249 12.61 -10.51 -1.80
C SER A 249 12.15 -11.49 -0.74
N GLU A 250 12.49 -11.22 0.52
CA GLU A 250 12.05 -12.06 1.65
C GLU A 250 10.52 -12.10 1.76
N GLU A 251 9.84 -10.97 1.50
CA GLU A 251 8.38 -10.88 1.52
C GLU A 251 7.73 -11.79 0.46
N ALA A 252 8.35 -11.89 -0.73
CA ALA A 252 7.88 -12.80 -1.77
C ALA A 252 8.02 -14.26 -1.37
N LEU A 253 9.09 -14.61 -0.64
CA LEU A 253 9.27 -15.95 -0.10
C LEU A 253 8.21 -16.28 0.96
N TYR A 254 7.89 -15.34 1.87
CA TYR A 254 6.81 -15.52 2.84
C TYR A 254 5.45 -15.77 2.18
N LEU A 255 5.15 -15.09 1.07
CA LEU A 255 3.93 -15.36 0.30
C LEU A 255 3.93 -16.76 -0.32
N GLN A 256 5.07 -17.24 -0.75
CA GLN A 256 5.20 -18.58 -1.36
C GLN A 256 5.04 -19.71 -0.35
N PHE A 257 5.53 -19.54 0.89
CA PHE A 257 5.44 -20.53 1.97
C PHE A 257 4.15 -20.41 2.79
N GLY A 258 3.41 -19.32 2.67
CA GLY A 258 2.14 -19.06 3.36
C GLY A 258 0.93 -19.68 2.65
N ASN A 259 -0.25 -19.36 3.14
CA ASN A 259 -1.54 -19.81 2.57
C ASN A 259 -1.84 -19.23 1.17
N ALA A 260 -0.93 -18.48 0.58
CA ALA A 260 -1.07 -17.81 -0.72
C ALA A 260 -0.22 -18.47 -1.82
N GLN A 261 -0.11 -19.82 -1.80
CA GLN A 261 0.74 -20.60 -2.71
C GLN A 261 0.41 -20.45 -4.20
N ASP A 262 -0.81 -20.00 -4.54
CA ASP A 262 -1.27 -19.84 -5.93
C ASP A 262 -0.96 -18.45 -6.53
N ILE A 263 -0.29 -17.55 -5.79
CA ILE A 263 0.00 -16.22 -6.30
C ILE A 263 1.13 -16.26 -7.32
N ASN A 264 0.87 -15.71 -8.51
CA ASN A 264 1.88 -15.53 -9.54
C ASN A 264 2.88 -14.42 -9.14
N LEU A 265 4.03 -14.81 -8.56
CA LEU A 265 5.06 -13.88 -8.09
C LEU A 265 5.64 -12.99 -9.21
N ARG A 266 5.74 -13.51 -10.43
CA ARG A 266 6.16 -12.71 -11.59
C ARG A 266 5.14 -11.64 -11.92
N GLY A 267 3.85 -11.99 -11.89
CA GLY A 267 2.75 -11.04 -12.04
C GLY A 267 2.75 -9.98 -10.93
N LEU A 268 3.05 -10.38 -9.69
CA LEU A 268 3.16 -9.48 -8.55
C LEU A 268 4.32 -8.47 -8.72
N LEU A 269 5.50 -8.94 -9.17
CA LEU A 269 6.63 -8.09 -9.50
C LEU A 269 6.25 -7.05 -10.58
N LEU A 270 5.61 -7.50 -11.65
CA LEU A 270 5.14 -6.62 -12.73
C LEU A 270 4.10 -5.60 -12.22
N GLY A 271 3.17 -6.04 -11.38
CA GLY A 271 2.18 -5.17 -10.74
C GLY A 271 2.85 -4.08 -9.89
N GLY A 272 3.84 -4.45 -9.09
CA GLY A 272 4.63 -3.50 -8.29
C GLY A 272 5.37 -2.48 -9.14
N ILE A 273 5.98 -2.91 -10.26
CA ILE A 273 6.64 -2.01 -11.23
C ILE A 273 5.63 -1.02 -11.82
N ILE A 274 4.44 -1.48 -12.21
CA ILE A 274 3.40 -0.63 -12.82
C ILE A 274 2.89 0.42 -11.82
N ILE A 275 2.58 0.02 -10.60
CA ILE A 275 2.10 0.93 -9.54
C ILE A 275 3.20 1.93 -9.16
N GLY A 276 4.44 1.48 -9.02
CA GLY A 276 5.59 2.35 -8.74
C GLY A 276 5.86 3.34 -9.87
N THR A 277 5.79 2.89 -11.12
CA THR A 277 5.94 3.75 -12.30
C THR A 277 4.83 4.80 -12.38
N LEU A 278 3.58 4.42 -12.07
CA LEU A 278 2.45 5.36 -12.03
C LEU A 278 2.72 6.54 -11.10
N GLY A 279 3.24 6.28 -9.89
CA GLY A 279 3.54 7.35 -8.92
C GLY A 279 4.55 8.38 -9.45
N VAL A 280 5.55 7.93 -10.19
CA VAL A 280 6.56 8.82 -10.81
C VAL A 280 5.98 9.56 -12.02
N LEU A 281 5.21 8.86 -12.86
CA LEU A 281 4.67 9.44 -14.09
C LEU A 281 3.64 10.52 -13.82
N ASP A 282 2.80 10.37 -12.80
CA ASP A 282 1.76 11.35 -12.44
C ASP A 282 2.38 12.71 -12.12
N ASP A 283 3.42 12.76 -11.32
CA ASP A 283 4.13 13.98 -10.98
C ASP A 283 4.82 14.62 -12.20
N ILE A 284 5.54 13.82 -12.99
CA ILE A 284 6.29 14.33 -14.16
C ILE A 284 5.33 14.90 -15.21
N THR A 285 4.28 14.17 -15.57
CA THR A 285 3.36 14.59 -16.65
C THR A 285 2.56 15.82 -16.25
N THR A 286 2.21 15.95 -14.98
CA THR A 286 1.51 17.12 -14.44
C THR A 286 2.39 18.39 -14.52
N VAL A 287 3.64 18.29 -14.09
CA VAL A 287 4.60 19.39 -14.17
C VAL A 287 4.87 19.77 -15.64
N GLN A 288 5.09 18.79 -16.51
CA GLN A 288 5.35 19.02 -17.94
C GLN A 288 4.17 19.74 -18.63
N THR A 289 2.94 19.27 -18.39
CA THR A 289 1.75 19.92 -18.98
C THR A 289 1.51 21.32 -18.45
N ALA A 290 1.85 21.59 -17.18
CA ALA A 290 1.81 22.94 -16.62
C ALA A 290 2.84 23.85 -17.29
N THR A 291 4.08 23.39 -17.42
CA THR A 291 5.17 24.13 -18.05
C THR A 291 4.86 24.47 -19.51
N ILE A 292 4.39 23.50 -20.30
CA ILE A 292 3.99 23.72 -21.70
C ILE A 292 2.89 24.76 -21.80
N LYS A 293 1.91 24.73 -20.90
CA LYS A 293 0.82 25.71 -20.87
C LYS A 293 1.35 27.11 -20.59
N GLU A 294 2.21 27.29 -19.59
CA GLU A 294 2.82 28.59 -19.26
C GLU A 294 3.68 29.14 -20.39
N LEU A 295 4.49 28.29 -21.05
CA LEU A 295 5.28 28.69 -22.22
C LEU A 295 4.39 29.16 -23.37
N LYS A 296 3.27 28.49 -23.63
CA LYS A 296 2.33 28.87 -24.66
C LYS A 296 1.58 30.17 -24.32
N GLU A 297 1.28 30.42 -23.04
CA GLU A 297 0.68 31.68 -22.59
C GLU A 297 1.68 32.85 -22.66
N ALA A 298 2.95 32.59 -22.39
CA ALA A 298 4.03 33.59 -22.49
C ALA A 298 4.34 34.00 -23.94
N ASN A 299 4.24 33.08 -24.90
CA ASN A 299 4.47 33.35 -26.32
C ASN A 299 3.48 32.57 -27.20
N SER A 300 2.44 33.24 -27.68
CA SER A 300 1.42 32.65 -28.55
C SER A 300 1.90 32.24 -29.93
N ALA A 301 3.11 32.61 -30.33
CA ALA A 301 3.71 32.22 -31.60
C ALA A 301 4.28 30.78 -31.57
N TYR A 302 4.43 30.16 -30.40
CA TYR A 302 4.81 28.75 -30.32
C TYR A 302 3.65 27.88 -30.80
N SER A 303 3.87 27.19 -31.92
CA SER A 303 3.02 26.13 -32.42
C SER A 303 3.64 24.79 -31.97
N PHE A 304 2.94 24.07 -31.11
CA PHE A 304 3.30 22.71 -30.73
C PHE A 304 2.35 21.74 -31.42
#